data_f1a7d215f06e5e1c6d2db8800f6503a1
#
_entry.id   f1a7d215f06e5e1c6d2db8800f6503a1
#
_cell.length_a   1.000
_cell.length_b   1.000
_cell.length_c   1.000
_cell.angle_alpha   90.00
_cell.angle_beta   90.00
_cell.angle_gamma   90.00
#
_symmetry.space_group_name_H-M   'P 1'
#
loop_
_entity.id
_entity.type
_entity.pdbx_description
1 polymer ?
#
loop_
_entity_poly.entity_id
_entity_poly.type
_entity_poly.pdbx_seq_one_letter_code
_entity_poly.pdbx_strand_id
1 'polypeptide(L)' 'MKPPYQILAYLTSDRDRVISGGPLLLYSEDLEELKQMTVDIAKGLKADVVQMTNGDYLVIRI' A
#
# COMPACT_ATOMS: atom_id res chain seq x y z
N MET A 1 -22.47 3.77 1.56
CA MET A 1 -22.22 2.51 2.30
C MET A 1 -20.71 2.37 2.49
N LYS A 2 -20.28 2.10 3.70
CA LYS A 2 -18.85 1.93 3.97
C LYS A 2 -18.42 0.50 3.64
N PRO A 3 -17.26 0.30 3.01
CA PRO A 3 -16.75 -1.06 2.79
C PRO A 3 -16.38 -1.70 4.13
N PRO A 4 -16.32 -3.04 4.19
CA PRO A 4 -15.95 -3.75 5.42
C PRO A 4 -14.47 -3.62 5.77
N TYR A 5 -13.70 -2.90 5.00
CA TYR A 5 -12.27 -2.70 5.20
C TYR A 5 -11.91 -1.24 4.96
N GLN A 6 -10.75 -0.84 5.46
CA GLN A 6 -10.22 0.49 5.26
C GLN A 6 -8.83 0.38 4.63
N ILE A 7 -8.62 1.11 3.53
CA ILE A 7 -7.31 1.17 2.90
C ILE A 7 -6.50 2.26 3.60
N LEU A 8 -5.39 1.85 4.22
CA LEU A 8 -4.55 2.76 4.98
C LEU A 8 -3.41 3.30 4.14
N ALA A 9 -2.88 2.50 3.22
CA ALA A 9 -1.78 2.91 2.36
C ALA A 9 -1.80 2.12 1.06
N TYR A 10 -1.33 2.75 -0.01
CA TYR A 10 -1.12 2.12 -1.31
C TYR A 10 0.31 2.36 -1.73
N LEU A 11 1.02 1.29 -2.08
CA LEU A 11 2.43 1.37 -2.45
C LEU A 11 2.61 0.83 -3.86
N THR A 12 3.32 1.58 -4.70
CA THR A 12 3.50 1.21 -6.09
C THR A 12 4.91 1.52 -6.56
N SER A 13 5.41 0.73 -7.52
CA SER A 13 6.66 0.99 -8.21
C SER A 13 6.43 1.66 -9.57
N ASP A 14 5.18 1.89 -9.93
CA ASP A 14 4.82 2.51 -11.20
C ASP A 14 4.40 3.97 -10.96
N ARG A 15 5.20 4.89 -11.49
CA ARG A 15 4.96 6.31 -11.32
C ARG A 15 3.60 6.75 -11.92
N ASP A 16 3.15 6.08 -12.96
CA ASP A 16 1.90 6.42 -13.61
C ASP A 16 0.67 6.05 -12.79
N ARG A 17 0.84 5.18 -11.78
CA ARG A 17 -0.24 4.81 -10.89
C ARG A 17 -0.33 5.68 -9.63
N VAL A 18 0.54 6.68 -9.53
CA VAL A 18 0.50 7.63 -8.41
C VAL A 18 -0.62 8.62 -8.65
N ILE A 19 -1.66 8.56 -7.83
CA ILE A 19 -2.85 9.41 -7.95
C ILE A 19 -3.01 10.20 -6.67
N SER A 20 -3.32 11.49 -6.77
CA SER A 20 -3.56 12.32 -5.60
C SER A 20 -4.98 12.10 -5.08
N GLY A 21 -5.14 12.28 -3.77
CA GLY A 21 -6.44 12.12 -3.11
C GLY A 21 -6.70 10.68 -2.69
N GLY A 22 -7.07 10.45 -1.45
CA GLY A 22 -7.33 9.12 -0.92
C GLY A 22 -6.32 8.73 0.15
N PRO A 23 -6.03 7.44 0.33
CA PRO A 23 -5.11 6.99 1.36
C PRO A 23 -3.68 7.41 1.08
N LEU A 24 -2.80 7.17 2.06
CA LEU A 24 -1.37 7.44 1.90
C LEU A 24 -0.84 6.69 0.67
N LEU A 25 -0.22 7.43 -0.24
CA LEU A 25 0.30 6.88 -1.47
C LEU A 25 1.82 6.98 -1.46
N LEU A 26 2.49 5.84 -1.61
CA LEU A 26 3.94 5.77 -1.57
C LEU A 26 4.47 5.17 -2.87
N TYR A 27 5.65 5.63 -3.26
CA TYR A 27 6.28 5.22 -4.51
C TYR A 27 7.73 4.85 -4.25
N SER A 28 8.20 3.75 -4.86
CA SER A 28 9.60 3.38 -4.89
C SER A 28 9.88 2.58 -6.15
N GLU A 29 10.97 2.91 -6.84
CA GLU A 29 11.39 2.15 -8.01
C GLU A 29 12.02 0.83 -7.64
N ASP A 30 12.53 0.69 -6.41
CA ASP A 30 13.16 -0.51 -5.92
C ASP A 30 12.10 -1.42 -5.32
N LEU A 31 11.89 -2.57 -5.94
CA LEU A 31 10.84 -3.51 -5.51
C LEU A 31 11.10 -4.06 -4.11
N GLU A 32 12.37 -4.27 -3.74
CA GLU A 32 12.69 -4.75 -2.41
C GLU A 32 12.44 -3.68 -1.35
N GLU A 33 12.80 -2.44 -1.67
CA GLU A 33 12.50 -1.32 -0.79
C GLU A 33 10.99 -1.14 -0.62
N LEU A 34 10.25 -1.27 -1.72
CA LEU A 34 8.79 -1.16 -1.69
C LEU A 34 8.19 -2.23 -0.77
N LYS A 35 8.65 -3.46 -0.90
CA LYS A 35 8.20 -4.55 -0.05
C LYS A 35 8.53 -4.28 1.42
N GLN A 36 9.75 -3.82 1.69
CA GLN A 36 10.18 -3.54 3.05
C GLN A 36 9.38 -2.41 3.67
N MET A 37 9.13 -1.34 2.91
CA MET A 37 8.30 -0.23 3.36
C MET A 37 6.90 -0.70 3.72
N THR A 38 6.33 -1.57 2.88
CA THR A 38 5.01 -2.11 3.10
C THR A 38 4.94 -2.88 4.41
N VAL A 39 5.92 -3.74 4.64
CA VAL A 39 5.99 -4.54 5.87
C VAL A 39 6.13 -3.63 7.09
N ASP A 40 6.99 -2.63 7.00
CA ASP A 40 7.24 -1.72 8.12
C ASP A 40 5.98 -0.93 8.48
N ILE A 41 5.26 -0.43 7.47
CA ILE A 41 4.03 0.31 7.69
C ILE A 41 2.97 -0.59 8.31
N ALA A 42 2.82 -1.80 7.78
CA ALA A 42 1.82 -2.75 8.29
C ALA A 42 2.10 -3.10 9.74
N LYS A 43 3.37 -3.30 10.10
CA LYS A 43 3.75 -3.58 11.49
C LYS A 43 3.44 -2.39 12.40
N GLY A 44 3.77 -1.20 11.95
CA GLY A 44 3.54 0.01 12.73
C GLY A 44 2.06 0.28 12.98
N LEU A 45 1.21 -0.02 12.01
CA LEU A 45 -0.22 0.21 12.09
C LEU A 45 -1.00 -1.02 12.57
N LYS A 46 -0.31 -2.17 12.75
CA LYS A 46 -0.95 -3.45 13.07
C LYS A 46 -2.03 -3.79 12.05
N ALA A 47 -1.65 -3.69 10.78
CA ALA A 47 -2.57 -3.85 9.66
C ALA A 47 -2.14 -5.03 8.79
N ASP A 48 -3.00 -5.38 7.84
CA ASP A 48 -2.75 -6.47 6.90
C ASP A 48 -2.17 -5.94 5.60
N VAL A 49 -1.41 -6.79 4.92
CA VAL A 49 -0.81 -6.47 3.62
C VAL A 49 -1.47 -7.33 2.55
N VAL A 50 -1.85 -6.67 1.45
CA VAL A 50 -2.34 -7.36 0.26
C VAL A 50 -1.37 -7.07 -0.88
N GLN A 51 -0.80 -8.12 -1.46
CA GLN A 51 0.04 -8.00 -2.65
C GLN A 51 -0.86 -8.16 -3.87
N MET A 52 -0.87 -7.15 -4.72
CA MET A 52 -1.70 -7.17 -5.91
C MET A 52 -0.99 -7.86 -7.06
N THR A 53 -1.77 -8.35 -8.02
CA THR A 53 -1.21 -9.09 -9.16
C THR A 53 -0.33 -8.22 -10.05
N ASN A 54 -0.53 -6.90 -10.01
CA ASN A 54 0.29 -5.97 -10.80
C ASN A 54 1.60 -5.58 -10.09
N GLY A 55 1.88 -6.16 -8.92
CA GLY A 55 3.10 -5.89 -8.18
C GLY A 55 2.97 -4.78 -7.14
N ASP A 56 1.82 -4.14 -7.05
CA ASP A 56 1.57 -3.12 -6.03
C ASP A 56 1.18 -3.75 -4.71
N TYR A 57 1.24 -2.96 -3.63
CA TYR A 57 0.88 -3.41 -2.30
C TYR A 57 -0.18 -2.51 -1.71
N LEU A 58 -1.07 -3.10 -0.93
CA LEU A 58 -2.05 -2.38 -0.13
C LEU A 58 -1.83 -2.70 1.34
N VAL A 59 -1.97 -1.70 2.19
CA VAL A 59 -2.03 -1.89 3.64
C VAL A 59 -3.47 -1.59 4.04
N ILE A 60 -4.14 -2.59 4.58
CA ILE A 60 -5.56 -2.48 4.91
C ILE A 60 -5.83 -2.86 6.35
N ARG A 61 -6.95 -2.41 6.85
CA ARG A 61 -7.47 -2.79 8.18
C ARG A 61 -8.91 -3.24 8.02
N ILE A 62 -9.21 -4.38 8.59
CA ILE A 62 -10.56 -4.93 8.58
C ILE A 62 -11.28 -4.62 9.89
#